data_d3b25ec881097c63731fd71578684e22
#
_entry.id   d3b25ec881097c63731fd71578684e22
#
_cell.length_a   1.000
_cell.length_b   1.000
_cell.length_c   1.000
_cell.angle_alpha   90.00
_cell.angle_beta   90.00
_cell.angle_gamma   90.00
#
_symmetry.space_group_name_H-M   'P 1'
#
loop_
_entity.id
_entity.type
_entity.pdbx_description
1 polymer ?
#
loop_
_entity_poly.entity_id
_entity_poly.type
_entity_poly.pdbx_seq_one_letter_code
_entity_poly.pdbx_strand_id
1 'polypeptide(L)'
;MSFLPIDLRMIGKIRLFYINKTSISHSITTKNISLIKNKDNLRYLLEILDITKESKKYLEKENLVKFAKMIDKSWELKKRYQESFIDYKECNSLIDYAKNNGAYCGKLLGAGMRGFVMIIGPENKLNNITDKIKYRSLSPKFVMTNQPIIKL
;
A
#
# COMPACT_ATOMS: atom_id res chain seq x y z
N MET A 1 19.04 12.66 -4.21
CA MET A 1 17.93 11.71 -4.18
C MET A 1 17.86 11.06 -5.56
N SER A 2 18.25 9.79 -5.69
CA SER A 2 18.22 9.13 -6.99
C SER A 2 16.80 8.59 -7.23
N PHE A 3 16.14 9.05 -8.29
CA PHE A 3 14.89 8.46 -8.74
C PHE A 3 15.23 7.15 -9.48
N LEU A 4 14.61 6.05 -9.05
CA LEU A 4 14.69 4.81 -9.79
C LEU A 4 13.74 4.86 -10.97
N PRO A 5 14.16 4.53 -12.18
CA PRO A 5 13.22 4.25 -13.25
C PRO A 5 12.34 3.06 -12.82
N ILE A 6 11.06 3.30 -12.66
CA ILE A 6 10.10 2.20 -12.49
C ILE A 6 10.03 1.48 -13.83
N ASP A 7 10.40 0.21 -13.82
CA ASP A 7 10.26 -0.62 -15.00
C ASP A 7 8.79 -0.64 -15.45
N LEU A 8 8.59 -0.31 -16.72
CA LEU A 8 7.26 -0.35 -17.36
C LEU A 8 6.59 -1.72 -17.22
N ARG A 9 7.36 -2.79 -17.01
CA ARG A 9 6.87 -4.15 -16.71
C ARG A 9 6.11 -4.27 -15.37
N MET A 10 6.24 -3.29 -14.47
CA MET A 10 5.43 -3.19 -13.26
C MET A 10 4.04 -2.61 -13.53
N ILE A 11 3.85 -1.98 -14.69
CA ILE A 11 2.55 -1.47 -15.14
C ILE A 11 1.64 -2.66 -15.40
N GLY A 12 0.38 -2.54 -15.04
CA GLY A 12 -0.60 -3.63 -15.14
C GLY A 12 -0.60 -4.59 -13.95
N LYS A 13 0.46 -4.59 -13.12
CA LYS A 13 0.58 -5.45 -11.93
C LYS A 13 0.11 -4.79 -10.64
N ILE A 14 -0.50 -3.62 -10.73
CA ILE A 14 -1.05 -2.86 -9.61
C ILE A 14 -2.50 -2.49 -9.93
N ARG A 15 -3.39 -2.68 -8.95
CA ARG A 15 -4.77 -2.16 -8.95
C ARG A 15 -5.00 -1.37 -7.68
N LEU A 16 -5.74 -0.28 -7.83
CA LEU A 16 -6.18 0.55 -6.71
C LEU A 16 -7.69 0.40 -6.59
N PHE A 17 -8.17 -0.06 -5.44
CA PHE A 17 -9.59 -0.18 -5.14
C PHE A 17 -10.00 0.91 -4.17
N TYR A 18 -11.02 1.69 -4.50
CA TYR A 18 -11.49 2.78 -3.66
C TYR A 18 -12.42 2.26 -2.56
N ILE A 19 -12.02 2.47 -1.31
CA ILE A 19 -12.84 2.21 -0.14
C ILE A 19 -13.46 3.53 0.33
N ASN A 20 -14.79 3.62 0.22
CA ASN A 20 -15.54 4.79 0.63
C ASN A 20 -15.98 4.66 2.09
N LYS A 21 -15.13 5.05 3.05
CA LYS A 21 -15.53 5.24 4.45
C LYS A 21 -15.54 6.72 4.81
N THR A 22 -16.59 7.14 5.49
CA THR A 22 -16.73 8.51 6.01
C THR A 22 -15.88 8.68 7.27
N SER A 23 -14.72 9.31 7.20
CA SER A 23 -13.96 9.72 8.37
C SER A 23 -13.11 10.97 8.11
N ILE A 24 -12.81 11.69 9.18
CA ILE A 24 -12.08 12.95 9.15
C ILE A 24 -10.57 12.65 9.21
N SER A 25 -9.85 12.78 8.10
CA SER A 25 -8.41 12.49 8.00
C SER A 25 -7.55 13.28 9.01
N HIS A 26 -7.98 14.49 9.38
CA HIS A 26 -7.25 15.34 10.34
C HIS A 26 -7.12 14.69 11.72
N SER A 27 -8.17 14.04 12.23
CA SER A 27 -8.14 13.38 13.55
C SER A 27 -7.15 12.19 13.58
N ILE A 28 -6.95 11.51 12.45
CA ILE A 28 -6.05 10.37 12.34
C ILE A 28 -4.59 10.84 12.36
N THR A 29 -4.27 11.91 11.65
CA THR A 29 -2.92 12.48 11.63
C THR A 29 -2.51 12.91 13.04
N THR A 30 -3.39 13.58 13.78
CA THR A 30 -3.15 14.00 15.17
C THR A 30 -2.92 12.80 16.08
N LYS A 31 -3.75 11.73 15.96
CA LYS A 31 -3.56 10.49 16.71
C LYS A 31 -2.25 9.80 16.37
N ASN A 32 -1.87 9.74 15.08
CA ASN A 32 -0.57 9.20 14.68
C ASN A 32 0.59 9.94 15.33
N ILE A 33 0.54 11.26 15.39
CA ILE A 33 1.57 12.07 16.06
C ILE A 33 1.65 11.75 17.56
N SER A 34 0.52 11.56 18.24
CA SER A 34 0.51 11.20 19.66
C SER A 34 1.12 9.81 19.92
N LEU A 35 0.94 8.86 19.00
CA LEU A 35 1.52 7.52 19.11
C LEU A 35 3.05 7.50 18.98
N ILE A 36 3.65 8.42 18.24
CA ILE A 36 5.12 8.52 18.09
C ILE A 36 5.81 8.82 19.42
N LYS A 37 5.11 9.45 20.37
CA LYS A 37 5.64 9.72 21.72
C LYS A 37 5.83 8.46 22.57
N ASN A 38 5.21 7.35 22.19
CA ASN A 38 5.40 6.06 22.86
C ASN A 38 6.56 5.29 22.19
N LYS A 39 7.56 4.90 23.01
CA LYS A 39 8.75 4.16 22.53
C LYS A 39 8.42 2.84 21.85
N ASP A 40 7.39 2.12 22.32
CA ASP A 40 6.97 0.85 21.72
C ASP A 40 6.41 1.05 20.31
N ASN A 41 5.69 2.14 20.10
CA ASN A 41 5.15 2.48 18.79
C ASN A 41 6.24 2.96 17.82
N LEU A 42 7.27 3.66 18.33
CA LEU A 42 8.41 4.09 17.52
C LEU A 42 9.13 2.89 16.88
N ARG A 43 9.23 1.76 17.60
CA ARG A 43 9.82 0.53 17.06
C ARG A 43 9.14 0.09 15.74
N TYR A 44 7.82 0.11 15.66
CA TYR A 44 7.12 -0.27 14.42
C TYR A 44 7.48 0.65 13.25
N LEU A 45 7.64 1.95 13.50
CA LEU A 45 8.02 2.91 12.46
C LEU A 45 9.46 2.70 11.98
N LEU A 46 10.38 2.39 12.88
CA LEU A 46 11.77 2.07 12.53
C LEU A 46 11.84 0.79 11.71
N GLU A 47 11.10 -0.26 12.09
CA GLU A 47 11.01 -1.49 11.31
C GLU A 47 10.42 -1.24 9.91
N ILE A 48 9.38 -0.39 9.78
CA ILE A 48 8.82 -0.01 8.47
C ILE A 48 9.86 0.73 7.63
N LEU A 49 10.69 1.60 8.22
CA LEU A 49 11.75 2.30 7.54
C LEU A 49 12.81 1.32 6.98
N ASP A 50 13.22 0.35 7.76
CA ASP A 50 14.20 -0.66 7.33
C ASP A 50 13.64 -1.57 6.23
N ILE A 51 12.37 -2.00 6.35
CA ILE A 51 11.66 -2.72 5.29
C ILE A 51 11.62 -1.88 4.01
N THR A 52 11.40 -0.57 4.13
CA THR A 52 11.36 0.33 2.97
C THR A 52 12.71 0.39 2.26
N LYS A 53 13.81 0.47 3.01
CA LYS A 53 15.17 0.43 2.45
C LYS A 53 15.48 -0.91 1.77
N GLU A 54 15.04 -2.02 2.38
CA GLU A 54 15.22 -3.35 1.80
C GLU A 54 14.36 -3.54 0.54
N SER A 55 13.11 -3.08 0.57
CA SER A 55 12.17 -3.22 -0.55
C SER A 55 12.68 -2.55 -1.82
N LYS A 56 13.41 -1.43 -1.69
CA LYS A 56 14.07 -0.75 -2.80
C LYS A 56 14.97 -1.70 -3.60
N LYS A 57 15.75 -2.54 -2.92
CA LYS A 57 16.67 -3.50 -3.57
C LYS A 57 15.92 -4.54 -4.42
N TYR A 58 14.72 -4.96 -3.97
CA TYR A 58 13.91 -5.91 -4.73
C TYR A 58 13.23 -5.24 -5.92
N LEU A 59 12.84 -3.98 -5.78
CA LEU A 59 12.31 -3.20 -6.90
C LEU A 59 13.38 -2.99 -7.98
N GLU A 60 14.60 -2.63 -7.59
CA GLU A 60 15.74 -2.48 -8.51
C GLU A 60 16.10 -3.78 -9.26
N LYS A 61 15.91 -4.93 -8.59
CA LYS A 61 16.15 -6.26 -9.17
C LYS A 61 14.93 -6.85 -9.89
N GLU A 62 13.87 -6.06 -10.06
CA GLU A 62 12.61 -6.47 -10.67
C GLU A 62 11.96 -7.70 -9.99
N ASN A 63 12.30 -7.97 -8.74
CA ASN A 63 11.76 -9.09 -8.00
C ASN A 63 10.44 -8.70 -7.33
N LEU A 64 9.37 -8.67 -8.13
CA LEU A 64 8.05 -8.23 -7.70
C LEU A 64 7.50 -9.06 -6.53
N VAL A 65 7.76 -10.36 -6.51
CA VAL A 65 7.25 -11.24 -5.45
C VAL A 65 7.90 -10.89 -4.10
N LYS A 66 9.22 -10.69 -4.07
CA LYS A 66 9.91 -10.27 -2.85
C LYS A 66 9.52 -8.86 -2.43
N PHE A 67 9.40 -7.93 -3.40
CA PHE A 67 8.89 -6.59 -3.13
C PHE A 67 7.49 -6.63 -2.49
N ALA A 68 6.57 -7.44 -3.04
CA ALA A 68 5.23 -7.60 -2.49
C ALA A 68 5.22 -8.16 -1.06
N LYS A 69 6.11 -9.11 -0.74
CA LYS A 69 6.28 -9.60 0.65
C LYS A 69 6.72 -8.48 1.61
N MET A 70 7.56 -7.55 1.16
CA MET A 70 7.95 -6.38 1.98
C MET A 70 6.76 -5.44 2.20
N ILE A 71 5.93 -5.24 1.18
CA ILE A 71 4.70 -4.46 1.31
C ILE A 71 3.76 -5.09 2.34
N ASP A 72 3.51 -6.40 2.27
CA ASP A 72 2.69 -7.13 3.26
C ASP A 72 3.24 -6.94 4.68
N LYS A 73 4.55 -7.15 4.88
CA LYS A 73 5.19 -6.99 6.18
C LYS A 73 5.03 -5.56 6.72
N SER A 74 5.25 -4.56 5.86
CA SER A 74 5.02 -3.14 6.21
C SER A 74 3.56 -2.86 6.57
N TRP A 75 2.60 -3.54 5.90
CA TRP A 75 1.19 -3.41 6.19
C TRP A 75 0.82 -3.98 7.56
N GLU A 76 1.33 -5.16 7.91
CA GLU A 76 1.11 -5.76 9.24
C GLU A 76 1.63 -4.86 10.37
N LEU A 77 2.84 -4.29 10.22
CA LEU A 77 3.40 -3.36 11.19
C LEU A 77 2.56 -2.08 11.32
N LYS A 78 2.08 -1.55 10.19
CA LYS A 78 1.19 -0.38 10.20
C LYS A 78 -0.12 -0.66 10.94
N LYS A 79 -0.73 -1.83 10.74
CA LYS A 79 -1.93 -2.23 11.45
C LYS A 79 -1.69 -2.26 12.96
N ARG A 80 -0.62 -2.91 13.41
CA ARG A 80 -0.24 -2.96 14.84
C ARG A 80 -0.01 -1.57 15.42
N TYR A 81 0.70 -0.71 14.70
CA TYR A 81 0.94 0.66 15.10
C TYR A 81 -0.34 1.47 15.31
N GLN A 82 -1.39 1.21 14.53
CA GLN A 82 -2.65 1.95 14.52
C GLN A 82 -3.83 1.16 15.13
N GLU A 83 -3.60 -0.02 15.70
CA GLU A 83 -4.63 -0.96 16.16
C GLU A 83 -5.62 -0.32 17.14
N SER A 84 -5.17 0.58 17.99
CA SER A 84 -6.00 1.18 19.04
C SER A 84 -7.09 2.14 18.52
N PHE A 85 -7.07 2.56 17.25
CA PHE A 85 -7.99 3.59 16.75
C PHE A 85 -8.46 3.44 15.31
N ILE A 86 -8.04 2.39 14.60
CA ILE A 86 -8.47 2.15 13.21
C ILE A 86 -9.03 0.74 13.06
N ASP A 87 -10.26 0.67 12.57
CA ASP A 87 -10.86 -0.58 12.12
C ASP A 87 -10.49 -0.84 10.64
N TYR A 88 -9.72 -1.90 10.43
CA TYR A 88 -9.28 -2.35 9.11
C TYR A 88 -10.12 -3.48 8.51
N LYS A 89 -11.25 -3.84 9.11
CA LYS A 89 -12.04 -5.04 8.74
C LYS A 89 -12.35 -5.09 7.25
N GLU A 90 -12.89 -4.01 6.69
CA GLU A 90 -13.24 -3.95 5.26
C GLU A 90 -12.00 -4.02 4.36
N CYS A 91 -10.94 -3.28 4.72
CA CYS A 91 -9.68 -3.30 4.00
C CYS A 91 -9.04 -4.69 4.00
N ASN A 92 -8.99 -5.33 5.18
CA ASN A 92 -8.43 -6.68 5.31
C ASN A 92 -9.27 -7.70 4.52
N SER A 93 -10.60 -7.64 4.58
CA SER A 93 -11.47 -8.53 3.80
C SER A 93 -11.20 -8.43 2.29
N LEU A 94 -10.97 -7.21 1.79
CA LEU A 94 -10.61 -7.01 0.38
C LEU A 94 -9.22 -7.58 0.05
N ILE A 95 -8.24 -7.33 0.92
CA ILE A 95 -6.87 -7.82 0.73
C ILE A 95 -6.83 -9.35 0.78
N ASP A 96 -7.50 -9.96 1.76
CA ASP A 96 -7.56 -11.41 1.92
C ASP A 96 -8.26 -12.06 0.72
N TYR A 97 -9.37 -11.49 0.27
CA TYR A 97 -10.03 -11.94 -0.95
C TYR A 97 -9.09 -11.89 -2.15
N ALA A 98 -8.36 -10.78 -2.33
CA ALA A 98 -7.44 -10.63 -3.44
C ALA A 98 -6.29 -11.66 -3.37
N LYS A 99 -5.72 -11.87 -2.19
CA LYS A 99 -4.64 -12.86 -1.99
C LYS A 99 -5.12 -14.28 -2.24
N ASN A 100 -6.32 -14.64 -1.78
CA ASN A 100 -6.93 -15.95 -2.04
C ASN A 100 -7.25 -16.17 -3.53
N ASN A 101 -7.34 -15.10 -4.32
CA ASN A 101 -7.54 -15.15 -5.77
C ASN A 101 -6.25 -14.90 -6.58
N GLY A 102 -5.08 -15.00 -5.94
CA GLY A 102 -3.77 -15.01 -6.59
C GLY A 102 -3.03 -13.68 -6.66
N ALA A 103 -3.48 -12.66 -5.93
CA ALA A 103 -2.67 -11.47 -5.71
C ALA A 103 -1.49 -11.78 -4.77
N TYR A 104 -0.40 -11.03 -4.89
CA TYR A 104 0.78 -11.20 -4.04
C TYR A 104 0.64 -10.49 -2.70
N CYS A 105 0.09 -9.29 -2.69
CA CYS A 105 -0.09 -8.49 -1.48
C CYS A 105 -1.15 -7.40 -1.67
N GLY A 106 -1.51 -6.77 -0.54
CA GLY A 106 -2.34 -5.57 -0.52
C GLY A 106 -2.02 -4.65 0.64
N LYS A 107 -2.31 -3.36 0.46
CA LYS A 107 -2.07 -2.33 1.47
C LYS A 107 -3.02 -1.15 1.30
N LEU A 108 -3.56 -0.64 2.40
CA LEU A 108 -4.28 0.63 2.40
C LEU A 108 -3.30 1.79 2.28
N LEU A 109 -3.51 2.66 1.31
CA LEU A 109 -2.73 3.88 1.09
C LEU A 109 -3.26 5.03 1.95
N GLY A 110 -2.37 5.99 2.26
CA GLY A 110 -2.72 7.18 3.03
C GLY A 110 -2.75 6.99 4.55
N ALA A 111 -3.46 7.87 5.26
CA ALA A 111 -3.42 7.97 6.71
C ALA A 111 -4.06 6.79 7.46
N GLY A 112 -4.96 6.01 6.83
CA GLY A 112 -5.39 4.75 7.41
C GLY A 112 -6.90 4.47 7.50
N MET A 113 -7.80 5.37 7.10
CA MET A 113 -9.26 5.09 7.18
C MET A 113 -9.99 5.21 5.86
N ARG A 114 -9.46 5.95 4.91
CA ARG A 114 -10.05 6.20 3.59
C ARG A 114 -9.02 6.11 2.51
N GLY A 115 -9.47 5.92 1.31
CA GLY A 115 -8.64 6.06 0.12
C GLY A 115 -8.61 4.77 -0.69
N PHE A 116 -7.45 4.47 -1.17
CA PHE A 116 -7.26 3.34 -2.04
C PHE A 116 -6.56 2.19 -1.34
N VAL A 117 -7.09 0.99 -1.52
CA VAL A 117 -6.35 -0.24 -1.25
C VAL A 117 -5.58 -0.59 -2.51
N MET A 118 -4.27 -0.61 -2.39
CA MET A 118 -3.37 -1.08 -3.44
C MET A 118 -3.26 -2.59 -3.36
N ILE A 119 -3.51 -3.27 -4.47
CA ILE A 119 -3.30 -4.71 -4.64
C ILE A 119 -2.22 -4.91 -5.72
N ILE A 120 -1.26 -5.78 -5.44
CA ILE A 120 -0.18 -6.14 -6.37
C ILE A 120 -0.28 -7.63 -6.70
N GLY A 121 -0.20 -7.97 -8.00
CA GLY A 121 -0.29 -9.35 -8.45
C GLY A 121 -0.11 -9.51 -9.95
N PRO A 122 -0.24 -10.73 -10.47
CA PRO A 122 -0.27 -10.97 -11.91
C PRO A 122 -1.47 -10.27 -12.55
N GLU A 123 -1.29 -9.66 -13.71
CA GLU A 123 -2.32 -8.84 -14.36
C GLU A 123 -3.62 -9.61 -14.61
N ASN A 124 -3.53 -10.85 -15.10
CA ASN A 124 -4.71 -11.69 -15.32
C ASN A 124 -5.49 -11.98 -14.03
N LYS A 125 -4.80 -12.14 -12.89
CA LYS A 125 -5.44 -12.32 -11.58
C LYS A 125 -6.10 -11.04 -11.12
N LEU A 126 -5.43 -9.90 -11.30
CA LEU A 126 -5.99 -8.60 -10.94
C LEU A 126 -7.23 -8.25 -11.77
N ASN A 127 -7.26 -8.60 -13.05
CA ASN A 127 -8.44 -8.43 -13.89
C ASN A 127 -9.61 -9.26 -13.35
N ASN A 128 -9.40 -10.54 -13.08
CA ASN A 128 -10.43 -11.43 -12.51
C ASN A 128 -10.94 -10.95 -11.14
N ILE A 129 -10.05 -10.39 -10.31
CA ILE A 129 -10.43 -9.81 -9.02
C ILE A 129 -11.29 -8.57 -9.24
N THR A 130 -10.89 -7.67 -10.17
CA THR A 130 -11.62 -6.45 -10.50
C THR A 130 -13.05 -6.73 -10.97
N ASP A 131 -13.24 -7.74 -11.82
CA ASP A 131 -14.55 -8.10 -12.39
C ASP A 131 -15.52 -8.66 -11.33
N LYS A 132 -15.00 -9.21 -10.24
CA LYS A 132 -15.81 -9.85 -9.18
C LYS A 132 -16.08 -8.95 -7.97
N ILE A 133 -15.35 -7.84 -7.83
CA ILE A 133 -15.46 -6.94 -6.68
C ILE A 133 -16.29 -5.71 -7.06
N LYS A 134 -17.23 -5.32 -6.20
CA LYS A 134 -18.08 -4.12 -6.38
C LYS A 134 -17.39 -2.78 -6.08
N TYR A 135 -16.09 -2.77 -5.80
CA TYR A 135 -15.36 -1.52 -5.55
C TYR A 135 -14.94 -0.86 -6.86
N ARG A 136 -15.02 0.47 -6.90
CA ARG A 136 -14.40 1.21 -8.01
C ARG A 136 -12.90 0.95 -8.02
N SER A 137 -12.37 0.61 -9.17
CA SER A 137 -10.94 0.31 -9.33
C SER A 137 -10.29 1.21 -10.37
N LEU A 138 -8.99 1.44 -10.19
CA LEU A 138 -8.14 2.19 -11.11
C LEU A 138 -6.88 1.37 -11.40
N SER A 139 -6.48 1.36 -12.68
CA SER A 139 -5.16 0.91 -13.11
C SER A 139 -4.25 2.15 -13.16
N PRO A 140 -3.22 2.26 -12.30
CA PRO A 140 -2.31 3.38 -12.36
C PRO A 140 -1.60 3.43 -13.72
N LYS A 141 -1.57 4.60 -14.33
CA LYS A 141 -0.71 4.87 -15.49
C LYS A 141 0.55 5.55 -15.00
N PHE A 142 1.70 4.99 -15.27
CA PHE A 142 2.98 5.60 -14.96
C PHE A 142 3.40 6.47 -16.14
N VAL A 143 3.65 7.73 -15.88
CA VAL A 143 4.20 8.66 -16.88
C VAL A 143 5.67 8.83 -16.58
N MET A 144 6.53 8.43 -17.49
CA MET A 144 7.96 8.72 -17.42
C MET A 144 8.15 10.20 -17.79
N THR A 145 8.45 11.04 -16.82
CA THR A 145 8.83 12.42 -17.07
C THR A 145 10.26 12.62 -16.59
N ASN A 146 11.07 13.28 -17.40
CA ASN A 146 12.41 13.73 -17.01
C ASN A 146 12.36 14.96 -16.06
N GLN A 147 11.18 15.44 -15.75
CA GLN A 147 10.99 16.58 -14.84
C GLN A 147 10.27 16.13 -13.58
N PRO A 148 10.73 16.53 -12.39
CA PRO A 148 9.97 16.32 -11.17
C PRO A 148 8.63 17.05 -11.32
N ILE A 149 7.52 16.30 -11.20
CA ILE A 149 6.19 16.90 -11.14
C ILE A 149 6.09 17.54 -9.76
N ILE A 150 6.60 18.75 -9.64
CA ILE A 150 6.24 19.70 -8.61
C ILE A 150 5.72 20.93 -9.33
N LYS A 151 4.45 20.89 -9.67
CA LYS A 151 3.67 22.12 -9.79
C LYS A 151 2.73 22.14 -8.61
N LEU A 152 3.06 22.94 -7.63
CA LEU A 152 2.13 23.44 -6.65
C LEU A 152 1.09 24.33 -7.35
#